data_398356e1d28425a917d198db4b14f595
#
_entry.id   398356e1d28425a917d198db4b14f595
#
_cell.length_a   1.000
_cell.length_b   1.000
_cell.length_c   1.000
_cell.angle_alpha   90.00
_cell.angle_beta   90.00
_cell.angle_gamma   90.00
#
_symmetry.space_group_name_H-M   'P 1'
#
loop_
_entity.id
_entity.type
_entity.pdbx_description
1 polymer ?
#
loop_
_entity_poly.entity_id
_entity_poly.type
_entity_poly.pdbx_seq_one_letter_code
_entity_poly.pdbx_strand_id
1 'polypeptide(L)'
;MCSNGRINEEIADIESLLLDKKEDINLIHDNIELYKDFVKRLYEYYLLNHNDMGESVFRKKFTQKLSHINKGVKGISRHKNKKGQYKKVGLVVKKTYLVYAYQRMTTNGEIEMDEGFYQYIQKRPTRNKSGVNSFAILLPPYPMENDEEYTGFNGCRHNCYYCPDQTKKNGADVNIARSYLLKEPAVQRGFRCGWDAYTQMTDRMNSLFRQGHKVDKLELIIEGGTYTEYPMEFLREFHRDIFYAANVFFSTKRERLTLREEIQRNILGKVRIIGVCIETRPDAISDEWIRFFRESGTTRIQLGVQHTNNRILKKINRGHTFEESCEAVSKLRNNCFKIDIH
;
A
#
# COMPACT_ATOMS: atom_id res chain seq x y z
N MET A 1 -31.30 -18.87 11.79
CA MET A 1 -30.51 -19.67 10.81
C MET A 1 -30.08 -18.80 9.60
N CYS A 2 -29.49 -17.62 9.81
CA CYS A 2 -29.04 -16.73 8.70
C CYS A 2 -27.60 -16.21 8.87
N SER A 3 -26.76 -16.82 9.71
CA SER A 3 -25.40 -16.33 9.97
C SER A 3 -24.29 -17.08 9.20
N ASN A 4 -24.52 -18.33 8.82
CA ASN A 4 -23.46 -19.14 8.21
C ASN A 4 -23.19 -18.85 6.73
N GLY A 5 -24.16 -18.34 5.97
CA GLY A 5 -23.96 -18.00 4.55
C GLY A 5 -23.05 -16.77 4.37
N ARG A 6 -23.23 -15.72 5.17
CA ARG A 6 -22.42 -14.49 5.10
C ARG A 6 -20.96 -14.73 5.52
N ILE A 7 -20.73 -15.58 6.50
CA ILE A 7 -19.38 -15.90 6.97
C ILE A 7 -18.62 -16.67 5.89
N ASN A 8 -19.26 -17.59 5.17
CA ASN A 8 -18.62 -18.34 4.07
C ASN A 8 -18.32 -17.45 2.84
N GLU A 9 -19.16 -16.47 2.51
CA GLU A 9 -18.87 -15.48 1.47
C GLU A 9 -17.72 -14.55 1.86
N GLU A 10 -17.66 -14.09 3.11
CA GLU A 10 -16.52 -13.30 3.61
C GLU A 10 -15.21 -14.11 3.63
N ILE A 11 -15.26 -15.41 3.90
CA ILE A 11 -14.07 -16.30 3.85
C ILE A 11 -13.59 -16.51 2.40
N ALA A 12 -14.49 -16.70 1.44
CA ALA A 12 -14.15 -16.85 0.03
C ALA A 12 -13.53 -15.57 -0.55
N ASP A 13 -14.05 -14.40 -0.16
CA ASP A 13 -13.48 -13.10 -0.52
C ASP A 13 -12.10 -12.88 0.12
N ILE A 14 -11.92 -13.28 1.38
CA ILE A 14 -10.63 -13.25 2.07
C ILE A 14 -9.62 -14.16 1.36
N GLU A 15 -10.02 -15.33 0.91
CA GLU A 15 -9.17 -16.26 0.16
C GLU A 15 -8.68 -15.67 -1.16
N SER A 16 -9.55 -14.98 -1.90
CA SER A 16 -9.18 -14.31 -3.15
C SER A 16 -8.20 -13.15 -2.94
N LEU A 17 -8.30 -12.46 -1.80
CA LEU A 17 -7.45 -11.33 -1.43
C LEU A 17 -6.06 -11.74 -0.90
N LEU A 18 -5.95 -12.95 -0.32
CA LEU A 18 -4.70 -13.39 0.31
C LEU A 18 -3.60 -13.78 -0.67
N LEU A 19 -3.89 -13.90 -1.98
CA LEU A 19 -3.08 -14.73 -2.84
C LEU A 19 -2.81 -14.09 -4.23
N ASP A 20 -1.64 -13.44 -4.37
CA ASP A 20 -1.19 -12.81 -5.62
C ASP A 20 -0.72 -13.76 -6.70
N LYS A 21 -0.42 -15.00 -6.32
CA LYS A 21 0.03 -16.02 -7.26
C LYS A 21 -0.78 -17.29 -7.04
N LYS A 22 -1.41 -17.79 -8.08
CA LYS A 22 -2.10 -19.08 -8.07
C LYS A 22 -1.25 -20.22 -7.43
N GLU A 23 0.08 -20.13 -7.55
CA GLU A 23 1.03 -21.09 -6.97
C GLU A 23 1.13 -21.00 -5.44
N ASP A 24 1.12 -19.80 -4.86
CA ASP A 24 1.17 -19.61 -3.40
C ASP A 24 -0.16 -20.02 -2.73
N ILE A 25 -1.31 -19.78 -3.40
CA ILE A 25 -2.65 -20.25 -2.96
C ILE A 25 -2.65 -21.73 -2.77
N ASN A 26 -2.30 -22.39 -3.83
CA ASN A 26 -2.34 -23.83 -3.91
C ASN A 26 -1.38 -24.48 -2.89
N LEU A 27 -0.21 -23.87 -2.70
CA LEU A 27 0.78 -24.34 -1.73
C LEU A 27 0.25 -24.24 -0.28
N ILE A 28 -0.47 -23.14 0.02
CA ILE A 28 -1.05 -22.96 1.37
C ILE A 28 -2.21 -23.94 1.59
N HIS A 29 -3.14 -24.06 0.63
CA HIS A 29 -4.26 -24.98 0.76
C HIS A 29 -3.81 -26.43 0.88
N ASP A 30 -2.88 -26.86 0.03
CA ASP A 30 -2.36 -28.24 0.05
C ASP A 30 -1.61 -28.59 1.35
N ASN A 31 -1.19 -27.59 2.11
CA ASN A 31 -0.41 -27.76 3.34
C ASN A 31 -1.05 -27.05 4.56
N ILE A 32 -2.34 -26.72 4.51
CA ILE A 32 -3.01 -25.94 5.56
C ILE A 32 -2.94 -26.60 6.94
N GLU A 33 -3.12 -27.91 7.02
CA GLU A 33 -3.06 -28.65 8.28
C GLU A 33 -1.66 -28.61 8.89
N LEU A 34 -0.62 -28.63 8.06
CA LEU A 34 0.76 -28.44 8.51
C LEU A 34 0.97 -27.04 9.12
N TYR A 35 0.43 -25.99 8.48
CA TYR A 35 0.52 -24.64 9.02
C TYR A 35 -0.30 -24.46 10.29
N LYS A 36 -1.47 -25.08 10.39
CA LYS A 36 -2.26 -25.12 11.63
C LYS A 36 -1.49 -25.81 12.78
N ASP A 37 -0.83 -26.94 12.50
CA ASP A 37 0.03 -27.61 13.50
C ASP A 37 1.17 -26.69 13.97
N PHE A 38 1.81 -25.97 13.06
CA PHE A 38 2.83 -24.99 13.46
C PHE A 38 2.27 -23.86 14.32
N VAL A 39 1.08 -23.36 13.98
CA VAL A 39 0.42 -22.34 14.79
C VAL A 39 0.12 -22.89 16.19
N LYS A 40 -0.42 -24.10 16.33
CA LYS A 40 -0.70 -24.74 17.64
C LYS A 40 0.57 -24.84 18.48
N ARG A 41 1.65 -25.36 17.93
CA ARG A 41 2.95 -25.47 18.64
C ARG A 41 3.56 -24.12 19.05
N LEU A 42 3.37 -23.09 18.24
CA LEU A 42 3.83 -21.74 18.56
C LEU A 42 2.93 -21.10 19.61
N TYR A 43 1.64 -21.37 19.58
CA TYR A 43 0.68 -20.88 20.57
C TYR A 43 0.89 -21.54 21.93
N GLU A 44 1.07 -22.85 21.99
CA GLU A 44 1.45 -23.57 23.20
C GLU A 44 2.75 -23.02 23.80
N TYR A 45 3.76 -22.81 22.95
CA TYR A 45 5.02 -22.21 23.40
C TYR A 45 4.80 -20.79 23.96
N TYR A 46 3.93 -20.00 23.34
CA TYR A 46 3.56 -18.68 23.82
C TYR A 46 2.89 -18.75 25.19
N LEU A 47 1.87 -19.59 25.37
CA LEU A 47 1.13 -19.72 26.60
C LEU A 47 2.03 -20.15 27.78
N LEU A 48 2.98 -21.04 27.54
CA LEU A 48 3.89 -21.59 28.55
C LEU A 48 5.02 -20.63 28.98
N ASN A 49 5.39 -19.67 28.14
CA ASN A 49 6.67 -18.96 28.36
C ASN A 49 6.54 -17.43 28.35
N HIS A 50 5.42 -16.90 27.87
CA HIS A 50 5.36 -15.46 27.58
C HIS A 50 5.29 -14.60 28.86
N ASN A 51 4.70 -15.10 29.95
CA ASN A 51 4.62 -14.41 31.23
C ASN A 51 5.92 -14.52 32.07
N ASP A 52 6.74 -15.53 31.80
CA ASP A 52 7.92 -15.84 32.60
C ASP A 52 9.19 -15.08 32.14
N MET A 53 9.08 -14.33 31.05
CA MET A 53 10.22 -13.64 30.42
C MET A 53 9.89 -12.21 30.07
N GLY A 54 10.89 -11.31 30.16
CA GLY A 54 10.76 -9.97 29.60
C GLY A 54 10.50 -10.01 28.07
N GLU A 55 9.66 -9.10 27.58
CA GLU A 55 9.17 -9.09 26.18
C GLU A 55 10.29 -9.23 25.13
N SER A 56 11.40 -8.52 25.28
CA SER A 56 12.52 -8.57 24.33
C SER A 56 13.19 -9.95 24.26
N VAL A 57 13.34 -10.60 25.43
CA VAL A 57 13.92 -11.95 25.54
C VAL A 57 12.98 -12.97 24.94
N PHE A 58 11.67 -12.89 25.27
CA PHE A 58 10.66 -13.77 24.71
C PHE A 58 10.58 -13.63 23.18
N ARG A 59 10.56 -12.42 22.64
CA ARG A 59 10.52 -12.16 21.20
C ARG A 59 11.71 -12.79 20.47
N LYS A 60 12.90 -12.73 21.03
CA LYS A 60 14.10 -13.38 20.48
C LYS A 60 13.95 -14.91 20.48
N LYS A 61 13.55 -15.50 21.62
CA LYS A 61 13.34 -16.96 21.75
C LYS A 61 12.21 -17.47 20.83
N PHE A 62 11.12 -16.72 20.71
CA PHE A 62 10.02 -17.05 19.80
C PHE A 62 10.48 -17.08 18.34
N THR A 63 11.29 -16.10 17.93
CA THR A 63 11.87 -16.06 16.57
C THR A 63 12.83 -17.25 16.34
N GLN A 64 13.60 -17.64 17.34
CA GLN A 64 14.45 -18.84 17.26
C GLN A 64 13.60 -20.12 17.15
N LYS A 65 12.50 -20.24 17.92
CA LYS A 65 11.56 -21.37 17.85
C LYS A 65 10.94 -21.46 16.47
N LEU A 66 10.49 -20.34 15.90
CA LEU A 66 9.98 -20.27 14.53
C LEU A 66 11.01 -20.71 13.48
N SER A 67 12.26 -20.25 13.63
CA SER A 67 13.36 -20.67 12.75
C SER A 67 13.67 -22.16 12.87
N HIS A 68 13.57 -22.72 14.09
CA HIS A 68 13.79 -24.16 14.33
C HIS A 68 12.69 -25.01 13.68
N ILE A 69 11.42 -24.59 13.79
CA ILE A 69 10.29 -25.27 13.13
C ILE A 69 10.50 -25.28 11.60
N ASN A 70 11.09 -24.24 11.02
CA ASN A 70 11.37 -24.15 9.59
C ASN A 70 12.46 -25.11 9.08
N LYS A 71 13.28 -25.67 9.97
CA LYS A 71 14.35 -26.59 9.56
C LYS A 71 13.79 -27.96 9.23
N GLY A 72 13.99 -28.39 7.99
CA GLY A 72 13.64 -29.74 7.57
C GLY A 72 12.16 -29.99 7.26
N VAL A 73 11.35 -28.95 7.20
CA VAL A 73 9.94 -29.06 6.84
C VAL A 73 9.80 -29.52 5.39
N LYS A 74 9.08 -30.62 5.19
CA LYS A 74 8.76 -31.17 3.87
C LYS A 74 7.26 -31.04 3.65
N GLY A 75 6.88 -30.33 2.62
CA GLY A 75 5.51 -30.21 2.16
C GLY A 75 5.25 -31.02 0.89
N ILE A 76 4.02 -31.01 0.45
CA ILE A 76 3.55 -31.69 -0.75
C ILE A 76 3.59 -30.68 -1.91
N SER A 77 4.28 -31.02 -2.99
CA SER A 77 4.24 -30.29 -4.25
C SER A 77 3.10 -30.80 -5.13
N ARG A 78 2.48 -29.91 -5.90
CA ARG A 78 1.51 -30.31 -6.93
C ARG A 78 2.12 -31.12 -8.10
N HIS A 79 3.42 -31.07 -8.26
CA HIS A 79 4.08 -31.85 -9.29
C HIS A 79 4.25 -33.29 -8.83
N LYS A 80 3.66 -34.21 -9.61
CA LYS A 80 3.87 -35.64 -9.44
C LYS A 80 5.22 -36.04 -10.05
N ASN A 81 5.89 -37.01 -9.43
CA ASN A 81 7.06 -37.65 -10.01
C ASN A 81 6.65 -38.55 -11.20
N LYS A 82 7.63 -39.12 -11.90
CA LYS A 82 7.38 -40.06 -13.01
C LYS A 82 6.55 -41.29 -12.63
N LYS A 83 6.40 -41.59 -11.32
CA LYS A 83 5.58 -42.70 -10.78
C LYS A 83 4.19 -42.23 -10.34
N GLY A 84 3.75 -41.00 -10.66
CA GLY A 84 2.45 -40.45 -10.30
C GLY A 84 2.30 -40.03 -8.83
N GLN A 85 3.36 -40.09 -8.03
CA GLN A 85 3.33 -39.72 -6.59
C GLN A 85 3.69 -38.21 -6.46
N TYR A 86 3.05 -37.53 -5.50
CA TYR A 86 3.38 -36.14 -5.19
C TYR A 86 4.81 -36.01 -4.65
N LYS A 87 5.54 -35.09 -5.23
CA LYS A 87 6.94 -34.83 -4.85
C LYS A 87 6.98 -34.07 -3.52
N LYS A 88 7.74 -34.60 -2.55
CA LYS A 88 8.03 -33.85 -1.31
C LYS A 88 9.04 -32.74 -1.63
N VAL A 89 8.71 -31.52 -1.25
CA VAL A 89 9.56 -30.33 -1.44
C VAL A 89 9.86 -29.68 -0.10
N GLY A 90 11.04 -29.09 0.05
CA GLY A 90 11.34 -28.25 1.21
C GLY A 90 10.40 -27.03 1.24
N LEU A 91 9.69 -26.85 2.34
CA LEU A 91 8.82 -25.70 2.56
C LEU A 91 9.51 -24.66 3.44
N VAL A 92 9.41 -23.40 3.05
CA VAL A 92 9.74 -22.27 3.91
C VAL A 92 8.43 -21.75 4.52
N VAL A 93 8.28 -21.89 5.83
CA VAL A 93 7.11 -21.38 6.55
C VAL A 93 7.24 -19.87 6.70
N LYS A 94 6.54 -19.13 5.85
CA LYS A 94 6.49 -17.66 5.94
C LYS A 94 5.51 -17.24 7.04
N LYS A 95 5.80 -16.15 7.74
CA LYS A 95 4.87 -15.57 8.75
C LYS A 95 3.47 -15.31 8.17
N THR A 96 3.39 -14.92 6.91
CA THR A 96 2.11 -14.71 6.21
C THR A 96 1.25 -15.97 6.13
N TYR A 97 1.86 -17.15 6.00
CA TYR A 97 1.13 -18.43 6.00
C TYR A 97 0.63 -18.81 7.40
N LEU A 98 1.41 -18.50 8.44
CA LEU A 98 0.98 -18.68 9.83
C LEU A 98 -0.17 -17.74 10.21
N VAL A 99 -0.10 -16.47 9.78
CA VAL A 99 -1.19 -15.51 9.96
C VAL A 99 -2.47 -16.02 9.31
N TYR A 100 -2.39 -16.51 8.08
CA TYR A 100 -3.53 -17.07 7.36
C TYR A 100 -4.11 -18.29 8.08
N ALA A 101 -3.26 -19.26 8.46
CA ALA A 101 -3.71 -20.45 9.18
C ALA A 101 -4.37 -20.09 10.52
N TYR A 102 -3.79 -19.15 11.27
CA TYR A 102 -4.35 -18.67 12.54
C TYR A 102 -5.72 -18.01 12.36
N GLN A 103 -5.84 -17.12 11.38
CA GLN A 103 -7.12 -16.49 11.05
C GLN A 103 -8.20 -17.50 10.66
N ARG A 104 -7.85 -18.53 9.88
CA ARG A 104 -8.80 -19.62 9.59
C ARG A 104 -9.21 -20.42 10.82
N MET A 105 -8.25 -20.74 11.69
CA MET A 105 -8.53 -21.47 12.94
C MET A 105 -9.48 -20.66 13.85
N THR A 106 -9.25 -19.35 13.98
CA THR A 106 -10.12 -18.49 14.80
C THR A 106 -11.50 -18.31 14.16
N THR A 107 -11.58 -18.16 12.85
CA THR A 107 -12.86 -18.02 12.13
C THR A 107 -13.68 -19.31 12.20
N ASN A 108 -13.02 -20.46 12.16
CA ASN A 108 -13.67 -21.78 12.26
C ASN A 108 -13.99 -22.18 13.72
N GLY A 109 -13.63 -21.35 14.69
CA GLY A 109 -13.83 -21.65 16.11
C GLY A 109 -12.91 -22.76 16.67
N GLU A 110 -11.82 -23.10 15.96
CA GLU A 110 -10.84 -24.09 16.40
C GLU A 110 -10.01 -23.58 17.59
N ILE A 111 -9.76 -22.26 17.65
CA ILE A 111 -9.09 -21.54 18.74
C ILE A 111 -9.72 -20.15 18.89
N GLU A 112 -9.61 -19.55 20.06
CA GLU A 112 -9.99 -18.16 20.27
C GLU A 112 -8.90 -17.19 19.78
N MET A 113 -9.30 -15.98 19.39
CA MET A 113 -8.38 -14.93 18.98
C MET A 113 -7.63 -14.42 20.21
N ASP A 114 -6.31 -14.54 20.19
CA ASP A 114 -5.39 -13.98 21.17
C ASP A 114 -4.53 -12.89 20.50
N GLU A 115 -4.85 -11.64 20.79
CA GLU A 115 -4.15 -10.47 20.24
C GLU A 115 -2.67 -10.44 20.68
N GLY A 116 -2.36 -10.93 21.88
CA GLY A 116 -1.00 -11.04 22.39
C GLY A 116 -0.16 -11.99 21.56
N PHE A 117 -0.66 -13.20 21.30
CA PHE A 117 0.00 -14.16 20.41
C PHE A 117 0.08 -13.67 18.97
N TYR A 118 -1.00 -13.06 18.46
CA TYR A 118 -1.08 -12.60 17.08
C TYR A 118 0.06 -11.65 16.71
N GLN A 119 0.47 -10.75 17.63
CA GLN A 119 1.60 -9.84 17.42
C GLN A 119 2.93 -10.55 17.13
N TYR A 120 3.14 -11.78 17.61
CA TYR A 120 4.39 -12.52 17.40
C TYR A 120 4.44 -13.22 16.03
N ILE A 121 3.31 -13.67 15.51
CA ILE A 121 3.22 -14.24 14.16
C ILE A 121 3.06 -13.16 13.09
N GLN A 122 2.57 -11.98 13.43
CA GLN A 122 2.42 -10.84 12.53
C GLN A 122 3.78 -10.36 12.01
N LYS A 123 3.82 -9.96 10.74
CA LYS A 123 5.02 -9.38 10.14
C LYS A 123 5.08 -7.88 10.44
N ARG A 124 6.16 -7.42 11.11
CA ARG A 124 6.36 -6.02 11.50
C ARG A 124 5.21 -5.46 12.35
N PRO A 125 4.93 -6.01 13.52
CA PRO A 125 3.77 -5.65 14.36
C PRO A 125 3.75 -4.18 14.80
N THR A 126 4.90 -3.51 14.79
CA THR A 126 5.03 -2.10 15.17
C THR A 126 4.63 -1.12 14.06
N ARG A 127 4.45 -1.58 12.81
CA ARG A 127 4.27 -0.72 11.65
C ARG A 127 3.04 0.18 11.75
N ASN A 128 1.94 -0.31 12.28
CA ASN A 128 0.64 0.36 12.30
C ASN A 128 0.11 0.54 13.72
N LYS A 129 0.99 0.80 14.70
CA LYS A 129 0.59 1.03 16.09
C LYS A 129 -0.36 2.22 16.27
N SER A 130 -0.32 3.20 15.37
CA SER A 130 -1.28 4.31 15.32
C SER A 130 -2.70 3.90 14.91
N GLY A 131 -2.88 2.66 14.42
CA GLY A 131 -4.14 2.19 13.82
C GLY A 131 -4.38 2.69 12.40
N VAL A 132 -3.42 3.39 11.78
CA VAL A 132 -3.52 3.92 10.42
C VAL A 132 -2.45 3.29 9.53
N ASN A 133 -2.85 2.86 8.33
CA ASN A 133 -1.93 2.39 7.30
C ASN A 133 -1.61 3.53 6.36
N SER A 134 -0.39 4.06 6.43
CA SER A 134 0.10 5.08 5.49
C SER A 134 0.93 4.44 4.38
N PHE A 135 0.68 4.81 3.12
CA PHE A 135 1.49 4.39 1.97
C PHE A 135 1.33 5.29 0.74
N ALA A 136 2.37 5.29 -0.09
CA ALA A 136 2.41 6.04 -1.32
C ALA A 136 1.73 5.30 -2.49
N ILE A 137 1.14 6.07 -3.40
CA ILE A 137 0.63 5.66 -4.71
C ILE A 137 1.24 6.58 -5.75
N LEU A 138 1.79 6.01 -6.81
CA LEU A 138 2.51 6.76 -7.83
C LEU A 138 1.61 7.13 -9.00
N LEU A 139 1.65 8.40 -9.39
CA LEU A 139 1.17 8.88 -10.68
C LEU A 139 2.10 8.35 -11.79
N PRO A 140 1.57 8.12 -13.01
CA PRO A 140 2.39 7.71 -14.15
C PRO A 140 3.39 8.79 -14.56
N PRO A 141 4.45 8.44 -15.29
CA PRO A 141 5.26 9.41 -16.04
C PRO A 141 4.37 10.03 -17.15
N TYR A 142 3.75 11.15 -16.88
CA TYR A 142 2.84 11.82 -17.80
C TYR A 142 3.56 12.75 -18.77
N PRO A 143 3.13 12.86 -20.04
CA PRO A 143 2.16 11.97 -20.69
C PRO A 143 2.67 10.53 -20.83
N MET A 144 1.76 9.55 -20.91
CA MET A 144 2.11 8.14 -21.10
C MET A 144 2.65 7.90 -22.51
N GLU A 145 3.46 6.85 -22.71
CA GLU A 145 4.16 6.57 -23.98
C GLU A 145 3.25 6.45 -25.22
N ASN A 146 1.97 6.17 -25.02
CA ASN A 146 0.98 5.99 -26.08
C ASN A 146 0.20 7.25 -26.42
N ASP A 147 0.43 8.36 -25.71
CA ASP A 147 -0.23 9.62 -26.02
C ASP A 147 0.47 10.28 -27.19
N GLU A 148 -0.28 10.59 -28.25
CA GLU A 148 0.23 11.22 -29.48
C GLU A 148 0.93 12.56 -29.23
N GLU A 149 0.67 13.20 -28.09
CA GLU A 149 1.27 14.47 -27.63
C GLU A 149 2.49 14.30 -26.71
N TYR A 150 3.23 13.18 -26.76
CA TYR A 150 4.40 13.00 -25.90
C TYR A 150 5.45 14.09 -26.12
N THR A 151 5.45 15.08 -25.25
CA THR A 151 6.36 16.24 -25.30
C THR A 151 7.73 16.01 -24.67
N GLY A 152 8.00 14.78 -24.18
CA GLY A 152 9.19 14.44 -23.39
C GLY A 152 9.16 14.96 -21.95
N PHE A 153 8.00 15.31 -21.47
CA PHE A 153 7.70 15.85 -20.15
C PHE A 153 7.26 14.72 -19.20
N ASN A 154 7.97 14.49 -18.12
CA ASN A 154 7.71 13.38 -17.18
C ASN A 154 6.99 13.83 -15.91
N GLY A 155 5.76 14.33 -16.05
CA GLY A 155 4.95 14.79 -14.91
C GLY A 155 5.45 16.06 -14.23
N CYS A 156 6.44 16.78 -14.83
CA CYS A 156 6.89 18.08 -14.34
C CYS A 156 7.62 18.87 -15.43
N ARG A 157 7.10 20.04 -15.82
CA ARG A 157 7.70 20.94 -16.84
C ARG A 157 8.95 21.66 -16.37
N HIS A 158 9.16 21.73 -15.07
CA HIS A 158 10.27 22.46 -14.48
C HIS A 158 11.58 21.68 -14.59
N ASN A 159 12.67 22.41 -14.73
CA ASN A 159 14.00 21.84 -14.88
C ASN A 159 14.91 22.23 -13.71
N CYS A 160 14.51 21.86 -12.49
CA CYS A 160 15.32 22.06 -11.30
C CYS A 160 16.60 21.20 -11.39
N TYR A 161 17.78 21.79 -11.17
CA TYR A 161 19.07 21.12 -11.42
C TYR A 161 19.37 19.93 -10.50
N TYR A 162 18.73 19.86 -9.34
CA TYR A 162 18.89 18.77 -8.37
C TYR A 162 17.91 17.61 -8.60
N CYS A 163 16.92 17.80 -9.48
CA CYS A 163 15.85 16.83 -9.64
C CYS A 163 16.28 15.71 -10.59
N PRO A 164 16.27 14.42 -10.15
CA PRO A 164 16.57 13.32 -11.03
C PRO A 164 15.54 13.19 -12.15
N ASP A 165 16.02 12.78 -13.33
CA ASP A 165 15.21 12.62 -14.53
C ASP A 165 15.57 11.28 -15.21
N GLN A 166 14.91 10.21 -14.77
CA GLN A 166 15.13 8.88 -15.31
C GLN A 166 14.15 8.62 -16.45
N THR A 167 14.62 8.88 -17.68
CA THR A 167 13.84 8.73 -18.91
C THR A 167 14.59 7.96 -19.98
N LYS A 168 13.86 7.37 -20.93
CA LYS A 168 14.44 6.75 -22.11
C LYS A 168 15.30 7.75 -22.92
N LYS A 169 14.86 9.01 -22.97
CA LYS A 169 15.63 10.09 -23.61
C LYS A 169 17.02 10.29 -22.97
N ASN A 170 17.12 10.05 -21.67
CA ASN A 170 18.35 10.13 -20.89
C ASN A 170 19.07 8.78 -20.75
N GLY A 171 18.72 7.79 -21.58
CA GLY A 171 19.38 6.46 -21.63
C GLY A 171 18.89 5.46 -20.61
N ALA A 172 17.77 5.69 -19.94
CA ALA A 172 17.13 4.69 -19.10
C ALA A 172 16.25 3.73 -19.91
N ASP A 173 16.03 2.52 -19.38
CA ASP A 173 15.17 1.51 -20.04
C ASP A 173 13.69 1.89 -20.02
N VAL A 174 13.29 2.73 -19.05
CA VAL A 174 11.90 3.12 -18.81
C VAL A 174 11.79 4.59 -18.43
N ASN A 175 10.61 5.18 -18.69
CA ASN A 175 10.28 6.50 -18.21
C ASN A 175 9.75 6.43 -16.77
N ILE A 176 10.28 7.26 -15.88
CA ILE A 176 9.82 7.42 -14.50
C ILE A 176 9.43 8.89 -14.29
N ALA A 177 8.39 9.13 -13.50
CA ALA A 177 7.99 10.48 -13.13
C ALA A 177 9.18 11.24 -12.55
N ARG A 178 9.36 12.49 -12.99
CA ARG A 178 10.48 13.33 -12.56
C ARG A 178 10.53 13.44 -11.04
N SER A 179 11.71 13.48 -10.46
CA SER A 179 12.00 13.42 -9.02
C SER A 179 12.11 12.04 -8.42
N TYR A 180 11.74 10.99 -9.17
CA TYR A 180 11.72 9.60 -8.69
C TYR A 180 12.66 8.70 -9.49
N LEU A 181 13.06 7.58 -8.87
CA LEU A 181 13.94 6.58 -9.48
C LEU A 181 13.31 5.18 -9.41
N LEU A 182 13.49 4.38 -10.46
CA LEU A 182 12.92 3.02 -10.56
C LEU A 182 13.29 2.11 -9.38
N LYS A 183 14.46 2.28 -8.75
CA LYS A 183 14.87 1.46 -7.59
C LYS A 183 14.14 1.79 -6.28
N GLU A 184 13.34 2.83 -6.24
CA GLU A 184 12.53 3.15 -5.07
C GLU A 184 11.35 2.18 -4.94
N PRO A 185 11.09 1.61 -3.74
CA PRO A 185 10.08 0.55 -3.58
C PRO A 185 8.66 0.96 -3.99
N ALA A 186 8.28 2.23 -3.80
CA ALA A 186 6.98 2.74 -4.20
C ALA A 186 6.88 2.83 -5.73
N VAL A 187 7.93 3.34 -6.38
CA VAL A 187 8.03 3.45 -7.85
C VAL A 187 8.01 2.07 -8.51
N GLN A 188 8.77 1.10 -7.97
CA GLN A 188 8.74 -0.29 -8.45
C GLN A 188 7.33 -0.90 -8.39
N ARG A 189 6.56 -0.58 -7.34
CA ARG A 189 5.16 -1.00 -7.25
C ARG A 189 4.31 -0.32 -8.31
N GLY A 190 4.40 1.02 -8.44
CA GLY A 190 3.68 1.77 -9.47
C GLY A 190 3.96 1.22 -10.87
N PHE A 191 5.23 1.04 -11.22
CA PHE A 191 5.66 0.46 -12.49
C PHE A 191 5.08 -0.94 -12.73
N ARG A 192 5.22 -1.85 -11.75
CA ARG A 192 4.69 -3.22 -11.85
C ARG A 192 3.17 -3.27 -11.96
N CYS A 193 2.46 -2.30 -11.37
CA CYS A 193 1.01 -2.15 -11.45
C CYS A 193 0.55 -1.35 -12.68
N GLY A 194 1.43 -1.02 -13.64
CA GLY A 194 1.10 -0.22 -14.82
C GLY A 194 0.60 1.19 -14.47
N TRP A 195 1.03 1.73 -13.33
CA TRP A 195 0.62 3.03 -12.77
C TRP A 195 -0.87 3.16 -12.47
N ASP A 196 -1.63 2.07 -12.64
CA ASP A 196 -3.08 2.04 -12.39
C ASP A 196 -3.38 2.19 -10.89
N ALA A 197 -4.23 3.17 -10.55
CA ALA A 197 -4.55 3.51 -9.17
C ALA A 197 -5.22 2.36 -8.41
N TYR A 198 -6.20 1.71 -9.04
CA TYR A 198 -6.92 0.58 -8.46
C TYR A 198 -5.98 -0.59 -8.15
N THR A 199 -5.12 -0.93 -9.10
CA THR A 199 -4.16 -2.04 -8.97
C THR A 199 -3.11 -1.75 -7.89
N GLN A 200 -2.56 -0.54 -7.82
CA GLN A 200 -1.62 -0.12 -6.77
C GLN A 200 -2.25 -0.19 -5.37
N MET A 201 -3.50 0.32 -5.24
CA MET A 201 -4.27 0.26 -3.99
C MET A 201 -4.48 -1.17 -3.54
N THR A 202 -4.99 -2.01 -4.44
CA THR A 202 -5.30 -3.42 -4.17
C THR A 202 -4.04 -4.20 -3.81
N ASP A 203 -2.94 -4.05 -4.56
CA ASP A 203 -1.63 -4.69 -4.26
C ASP A 203 -1.16 -4.31 -2.85
N ARG A 204 -1.27 -3.03 -2.49
CA ARG A 204 -0.78 -2.56 -1.20
C ARG A 204 -1.65 -3.00 -0.03
N MET A 205 -2.96 -2.89 -0.16
CA MET A 205 -3.91 -3.35 0.86
C MET A 205 -3.79 -4.87 1.08
N ASN A 206 -3.70 -5.66 0.00
CA ASN A 206 -3.45 -7.09 0.06
C ASN A 206 -2.13 -7.42 0.78
N SER A 207 -1.06 -6.70 0.45
CA SER A 207 0.24 -6.90 1.10
C SER A 207 0.18 -6.64 2.61
N LEU A 208 -0.56 -5.61 3.05
CA LEU A 208 -0.76 -5.30 4.47
C LEU A 208 -1.61 -6.36 5.16
N PHE A 209 -2.72 -6.72 4.55
CA PHE A 209 -3.64 -7.74 5.07
C PHE A 209 -2.95 -9.10 5.26
N ARG A 210 -2.20 -9.57 4.26
CA ARG A 210 -1.39 -10.81 4.35
C ARG A 210 -0.31 -10.78 5.43
N GLN A 211 0.17 -9.59 5.78
CA GLN A 211 1.13 -9.42 6.86
C GLN A 211 0.46 -9.43 8.24
N GLY A 212 -0.87 -9.52 8.29
CA GLY A 212 -1.66 -9.52 9.52
C GLY A 212 -2.05 -8.13 10.02
N HIS A 213 -1.91 -7.09 9.19
CA HIS A 213 -2.33 -5.75 9.57
C HIS A 213 -3.82 -5.55 9.32
N LYS A 214 -4.49 -4.86 10.22
CA LYS A 214 -5.87 -4.44 10.04
C LYS A 214 -5.92 -3.34 8.96
N VAL A 215 -6.65 -3.60 7.87
CA VAL A 215 -6.79 -2.67 6.75
C VAL A 215 -8.17 -2.01 6.86
N ASP A 216 -8.30 -1.03 7.77
CA ASP A 216 -9.55 -0.32 8.02
C ASP A 216 -9.43 1.20 7.90
N LYS A 217 -8.22 1.77 8.10
CA LYS A 217 -7.94 3.20 7.99
C LYS A 217 -6.67 3.42 7.17
N LEU A 218 -6.80 4.20 6.10
CA LEU A 218 -5.72 4.50 5.16
C LEU A 218 -5.42 6.00 5.15
N GLU A 219 -4.14 6.35 5.19
CA GLU A 219 -3.62 7.66 4.82
C GLU A 219 -2.76 7.46 3.57
N LEU A 220 -3.11 8.14 2.49
CA LEU A 220 -2.47 7.97 1.19
C LEU A 220 -1.58 9.16 0.88
N ILE A 221 -0.44 8.90 0.24
CA ILE A 221 0.44 9.91 -0.30
C ILE A 221 0.48 9.69 -1.81
N ILE A 222 -0.03 10.64 -2.58
CA ILE A 222 0.02 10.60 -4.04
C ILE A 222 1.29 11.30 -4.48
N GLU A 223 2.21 10.51 -5.01
CA GLU A 223 3.53 10.91 -5.43
C GLU A 223 3.64 10.88 -6.96
N GLY A 224 4.55 11.68 -7.53
CA GLY A 224 4.86 11.71 -8.95
C GLY A 224 5.01 13.12 -9.48
N GLY A 225 6.15 13.47 -10.03
CA GLY A 225 6.46 14.75 -10.67
C GLY A 225 5.98 16.00 -9.89
N THR A 226 5.08 16.73 -10.51
CA THR A 226 4.32 17.81 -9.87
C THR A 226 2.83 17.55 -10.08
N TYR A 227 2.10 17.31 -9.01
CA TYR A 227 0.68 16.92 -9.07
C TYR A 227 -0.17 17.84 -9.94
N THR A 228 0.03 19.14 -9.82
CA THR A 228 -0.71 20.18 -10.57
C THR A 228 -0.33 20.31 -12.06
N GLU A 229 0.60 19.51 -12.54
CA GLU A 229 0.94 19.42 -13.96
C GLU A 229 0.11 18.35 -14.70
N TYR A 230 -0.60 17.49 -13.97
CA TYR A 230 -1.47 16.50 -14.57
C TYR A 230 -2.84 17.09 -14.89
N PRO A 231 -3.52 16.64 -15.97
CA PRO A 231 -4.89 17.08 -16.28
C PRO A 231 -5.85 16.77 -15.12
N MET A 232 -6.70 17.74 -14.78
CA MET A 232 -7.66 17.57 -13.67
C MET A 232 -8.60 16.39 -13.89
N GLU A 233 -8.99 16.11 -15.13
CA GLU A 233 -9.87 14.99 -15.45
C GLU A 233 -9.17 13.65 -15.19
N PHE A 234 -7.91 13.50 -15.60
CA PHE A 234 -7.10 12.35 -15.28
C PHE A 234 -6.99 12.15 -13.75
N LEU A 235 -6.69 13.23 -13.02
CA LEU A 235 -6.61 13.17 -11.55
C LEU A 235 -7.95 12.82 -10.91
N ARG A 236 -9.08 13.31 -11.47
CA ARG A 236 -10.43 12.96 -11.00
C ARG A 236 -10.69 11.47 -11.12
N GLU A 237 -10.34 10.86 -12.24
CA GLU A 237 -10.43 9.42 -12.44
C GLU A 237 -9.48 8.64 -11.53
N PHE A 238 -8.24 9.11 -11.39
CA PHE A 238 -7.25 8.50 -10.52
C PHE A 238 -7.72 8.46 -9.06
N HIS A 239 -8.24 9.57 -8.52
CA HIS A 239 -8.83 9.61 -7.18
C HIS A 239 -10.10 8.75 -7.06
N ARG A 240 -10.97 8.76 -8.07
CA ARG A 240 -12.14 7.86 -8.11
C ARG A 240 -11.72 6.41 -7.92
N ASP A 241 -10.71 5.98 -8.65
CA ASP A 241 -10.24 4.59 -8.62
C ASP A 241 -9.54 4.22 -7.30
N ILE A 242 -8.91 5.19 -6.64
CA ILE A 242 -8.40 5.05 -5.27
C ILE A 242 -9.55 4.76 -4.29
N PHE A 243 -10.59 5.59 -4.28
CA PHE A 243 -11.74 5.42 -3.38
C PHE A 243 -12.53 4.16 -3.71
N TYR A 244 -12.73 3.87 -5.00
CA TYR A 244 -13.36 2.64 -5.45
C TYR A 244 -12.62 1.40 -4.93
N ALA A 245 -11.30 1.35 -5.06
CA ALA A 245 -10.50 0.22 -4.58
C ALA A 245 -10.69 -0.03 -3.07
N ALA A 246 -10.71 1.03 -2.26
CA ALA A 246 -10.97 0.92 -0.83
C ALA A 246 -12.41 0.43 -0.54
N ASN A 247 -13.39 0.95 -1.29
CA ASN A 247 -14.80 0.61 -1.11
C ASN A 247 -15.14 -0.85 -1.42
N VAL A 248 -14.43 -1.45 -2.40
CA VAL A 248 -14.68 -2.83 -2.82
C VAL A 248 -13.70 -3.85 -2.26
N PHE A 249 -12.76 -3.44 -1.41
CA PHE A 249 -11.68 -4.31 -0.92
C PHE A 249 -12.21 -5.55 -0.17
N PHE A 250 -13.22 -5.40 0.67
CA PHE A 250 -13.90 -6.48 1.39
C PHE A 250 -15.34 -6.68 0.91
N SER A 251 -15.63 -6.40 -0.33
CA SER A 251 -16.98 -6.55 -0.91
C SER A 251 -16.92 -6.93 -2.38
N THR A 252 -18.05 -7.35 -2.94
CA THR A 252 -18.17 -7.67 -4.36
C THR A 252 -17.84 -6.47 -5.24
N LYS A 253 -17.04 -6.68 -6.27
CA LYS A 253 -16.75 -5.68 -7.27
C LYS A 253 -18.05 -5.25 -7.97
N ARG A 254 -18.17 -3.97 -8.23
CA ARG A 254 -19.27 -3.33 -8.94
C ARG A 254 -18.73 -2.33 -9.96
N GLU A 255 -19.58 -1.74 -10.75
CA GLU A 255 -19.19 -0.62 -11.59
C GLU A 255 -18.74 0.59 -10.77
N ARG A 256 -17.80 1.35 -11.34
CA ARG A 256 -17.31 2.59 -10.75
C ARG A 256 -18.39 3.66 -10.82
N LEU A 257 -18.58 4.38 -9.75
CA LEU A 257 -19.43 5.55 -9.67
C LEU A 257 -18.61 6.82 -9.95
N THR A 258 -19.22 7.99 -9.82
CA THR A 258 -18.49 9.26 -9.86
C THR A 258 -17.55 9.40 -8.65
N LEU A 259 -16.50 10.21 -8.76
CA LEU A 259 -15.58 10.48 -7.63
C LEU A 259 -16.32 10.87 -6.36
N ARG A 260 -17.30 11.78 -6.49
CA ARG A 260 -18.11 12.26 -5.36
C ARG A 260 -18.86 11.12 -4.67
N GLU A 261 -19.47 10.24 -5.45
CA GLU A 261 -20.21 9.09 -4.90
C GLU A 261 -19.28 8.07 -4.25
N GLU A 262 -18.10 7.82 -4.84
CA GLU A 262 -17.10 6.91 -4.24
C GLU A 262 -16.59 7.47 -2.90
N ILE A 263 -16.33 8.77 -2.80
CA ILE A 263 -15.97 9.44 -1.54
C ILE A 263 -17.09 9.31 -0.51
N GLN A 264 -18.34 9.57 -0.89
CA GLN A 264 -19.49 9.46 0.02
C GLN A 264 -19.67 8.03 0.55
N ARG A 265 -19.52 7.02 -0.31
CA ARG A 265 -19.57 5.61 0.13
C ARG A 265 -18.43 5.25 1.09
N ASN A 266 -17.26 5.83 0.88
CA ASN A 266 -16.09 5.55 1.69
C ASN A 266 -16.23 6.01 3.15
N ILE A 267 -17.07 7.00 3.43
CA ILE A 267 -17.34 7.50 4.79
C ILE A 267 -17.80 6.36 5.71
N LEU A 268 -18.62 5.44 5.20
CA LEU A 268 -19.16 4.30 5.96
C LEU A 268 -18.54 2.97 5.53
N GLY A 269 -17.48 3.01 4.71
CA GLY A 269 -16.79 1.82 4.20
C GLY A 269 -16.06 1.03 5.28
N LYS A 270 -15.89 -0.27 5.05
CA LYS A 270 -15.02 -1.15 5.90
C LYS A 270 -13.57 -0.67 5.87
N VAL A 271 -13.10 -0.20 4.72
CA VAL A 271 -11.79 0.44 4.54
C VAL A 271 -12.00 1.92 4.25
N ARG A 272 -11.59 2.78 5.16
CA ARG A 272 -11.78 4.22 5.06
C ARG A 272 -10.48 4.94 4.75
N ILE A 273 -10.50 5.78 3.74
CA ILE A 273 -9.43 6.72 3.46
C ILE A 273 -9.67 7.95 4.34
N ILE A 274 -8.83 8.10 5.37
CA ILE A 274 -8.96 9.17 6.37
C ILE A 274 -8.09 10.38 6.06
N GLY A 275 -7.19 10.26 5.08
CA GLY A 275 -6.33 11.32 4.62
C GLY A 275 -5.77 11.02 3.23
N VAL A 276 -5.73 12.05 2.40
CA VAL A 276 -5.05 12.06 1.12
C VAL A 276 -4.06 13.22 1.12
N CYS A 277 -2.80 12.89 0.94
CA CYS A 277 -1.69 13.83 0.79
C CYS A 277 -1.27 13.89 -0.68
N ILE A 278 -1.00 15.09 -1.18
CA ILE A 278 -0.44 15.31 -2.51
C ILE A 278 0.83 16.14 -2.42
N GLU A 279 1.69 16.05 -3.42
CA GLU A 279 2.93 16.84 -3.53
C GLU A 279 2.84 17.82 -4.68
N THR A 280 3.09 19.10 -4.41
CA THR A 280 3.08 20.10 -5.46
C THR A 280 4.03 21.28 -5.17
N ARG A 281 4.05 22.24 -6.09
CA ARG A 281 4.88 23.45 -6.06
C ARG A 281 4.08 24.66 -5.54
N PRO A 282 4.76 25.62 -4.87
CA PRO A 282 4.10 26.86 -4.41
C PRO A 282 3.44 27.68 -5.53
N ASP A 283 4.16 27.86 -6.64
CA ASP A 283 3.72 28.64 -7.80
C ASP A 283 2.51 28.05 -8.54
N ALA A 284 2.11 26.83 -8.21
CA ALA A 284 0.96 26.17 -8.83
C ALA A 284 -0.34 26.30 -8.02
N ILE A 285 -0.33 26.96 -6.85
CA ILE A 285 -1.52 27.04 -5.97
C ILE A 285 -2.46 28.15 -6.45
N SER A 286 -3.44 27.77 -7.27
CA SER A 286 -4.55 28.63 -7.71
C SER A 286 -5.85 28.30 -6.99
N ASP A 287 -6.85 29.16 -7.09
CA ASP A 287 -8.18 28.96 -6.51
C ASP A 287 -8.90 27.77 -7.19
N GLU A 288 -8.62 27.52 -8.46
CA GLU A 288 -9.12 26.37 -9.20
C GLU A 288 -8.56 25.07 -8.62
N TRP A 289 -7.24 25.01 -8.39
CA TRP A 289 -6.59 23.86 -7.76
C TRP A 289 -7.07 23.65 -6.32
N ILE A 290 -7.28 24.70 -5.55
CA ILE A 290 -7.84 24.61 -4.20
C ILE A 290 -9.22 23.95 -4.20
N ARG A 291 -10.10 24.34 -5.14
CA ARG A 291 -11.42 23.70 -5.32
C ARG A 291 -11.28 22.21 -5.67
N PHE A 292 -10.40 21.91 -6.63
CA PHE A 292 -10.14 20.54 -7.05
C PHE A 292 -9.57 19.69 -5.91
N PHE A 293 -8.64 20.20 -5.11
CA PHE A 293 -8.14 19.47 -3.94
C PHE A 293 -9.24 19.10 -2.96
N ARG A 294 -10.24 19.96 -2.76
CA ARG A 294 -11.41 19.62 -1.93
C ARG A 294 -12.29 18.58 -2.58
N GLU A 295 -12.57 18.73 -3.85
CA GLU A 295 -13.36 17.78 -4.63
C GLU A 295 -12.72 16.39 -4.63
N SER A 296 -11.40 16.28 -4.75
CA SER A 296 -10.65 15.04 -4.79
C SER A 296 -10.45 14.36 -3.42
N GLY A 297 -10.93 14.96 -2.33
CA GLY A 297 -10.75 14.43 -0.97
C GLY A 297 -9.35 14.66 -0.39
N THR A 298 -8.55 15.53 -1.00
CA THR A 298 -7.23 15.91 -0.47
C THR A 298 -7.36 16.62 0.88
N THR A 299 -6.55 16.21 1.84
CA THR A 299 -6.55 16.75 3.22
C THR A 299 -5.24 17.39 3.62
N ARG A 300 -4.15 17.01 2.95
CA ARG A 300 -2.78 17.45 3.23
C ARG A 300 -2.06 17.77 1.93
N ILE A 301 -1.22 18.79 1.96
CA ILE A 301 -0.40 19.19 0.83
C ILE A 301 1.05 19.31 1.29
N GLN A 302 1.91 18.53 0.65
CA GLN A 302 3.36 18.65 0.77
C GLN A 302 3.85 19.66 -0.25
N LEU A 303 4.30 20.81 0.26
CA LEU A 303 4.65 21.97 -0.56
C LEU A 303 6.15 22.07 -0.73
N GLY A 304 6.63 21.92 -1.96
CA GLY A 304 8.05 21.96 -2.29
C GLY A 304 8.62 23.37 -2.28
N VAL A 305 8.82 23.97 -1.13
CA VAL A 305 9.44 25.30 -0.96
C VAL A 305 10.95 25.24 -1.27
N GLN A 306 11.62 24.20 -0.81
CA GLN A 306 13.03 23.85 -1.00
C GLN A 306 14.02 24.77 -0.29
N HIS A 307 13.85 26.09 -0.32
CA HIS A 307 14.69 27.05 0.39
C HIS A 307 13.97 28.40 0.60
N THR A 308 14.40 29.17 1.61
CA THR A 308 13.87 30.51 1.92
C THR A 308 14.66 31.67 1.27
N ASN A 309 15.77 31.38 0.61
CA ASN A 309 16.62 32.38 -0.01
C ASN A 309 16.47 32.36 -1.54
N ASN A 310 15.96 33.46 -2.11
CA ASN A 310 15.70 33.60 -3.54
C ASN A 310 16.95 33.47 -4.44
N ARG A 311 18.14 33.82 -3.94
CA ARG A 311 19.40 33.60 -4.70
C ARG A 311 19.69 32.12 -4.87
N ILE A 312 19.39 31.29 -3.85
CA ILE A 312 19.57 29.85 -3.90
C ILE A 312 18.50 29.25 -4.80
N LEU A 313 17.23 29.63 -4.63
CA LEU A 313 16.14 29.17 -5.50
C LEU A 313 16.43 29.45 -6.98
N LYS A 314 16.94 30.64 -7.30
CA LYS A 314 17.37 31.02 -8.67
C LYS A 314 18.56 30.13 -9.11
N LYS A 315 19.56 29.93 -8.25
CA LYS A 315 20.75 29.12 -8.58
C LYS A 315 20.42 27.66 -8.90
N ILE A 316 19.42 27.08 -8.25
CA ILE A 316 18.99 25.69 -8.49
C ILE A 316 17.90 25.58 -9.56
N ASN A 317 17.57 26.68 -10.23
CA ASN A 317 16.51 26.78 -11.24
C ASN A 317 15.14 26.32 -10.72
N ARG A 318 14.78 26.76 -9.49
CA ARG A 318 13.52 26.33 -8.87
C ARG A 318 12.28 26.93 -9.54
N GLY A 319 12.37 28.15 -10.07
CA GLY A 319 11.33 28.81 -10.87
C GLY A 319 10.24 29.52 -10.05
N HIS A 320 10.35 29.56 -8.72
CA HIS A 320 9.50 30.36 -7.84
C HIS A 320 10.33 31.04 -6.76
N THR A 321 9.74 32.04 -6.10
CA THR A 321 10.33 32.83 -5.02
C THR A 321 9.84 32.33 -3.64
N PHE A 322 10.49 32.82 -2.59
CA PHE A 322 10.04 32.55 -1.22
C PHE A 322 8.72 33.26 -0.90
N GLU A 323 8.50 34.43 -1.46
CA GLU A 323 7.27 35.22 -1.32
C GLU A 323 6.07 34.46 -1.90
N GLU A 324 6.20 33.88 -3.08
CA GLU A 324 5.18 33.00 -3.67
C GLU A 324 4.92 31.76 -2.78
N SER A 325 5.95 31.25 -2.12
CA SER A 325 5.77 30.15 -1.15
C SER A 325 4.96 30.59 0.06
N CYS A 326 5.18 31.80 0.59
CA CYS A 326 4.41 32.39 1.69
C CYS A 326 2.94 32.59 1.29
N GLU A 327 2.68 33.08 0.10
CA GLU A 327 1.32 33.24 -0.43
C GLU A 327 0.59 31.92 -0.58
N ALA A 328 1.25 30.91 -1.13
CA ALA A 328 0.71 29.56 -1.26
C ALA A 328 0.33 28.97 0.11
N VAL A 329 1.23 29.07 1.10
CA VAL A 329 0.96 28.62 2.47
C VAL A 329 -0.23 29.36 3.06
N SER A 330 -0.34 30.70 2.88
CA SER A 330 -1.47 31.48 3.36
C SER A 330 -2.78 31.03 2.72
N LYS A 331 -2.82 30.86 1.39
CA LYS A 331 -3.99 30.35 0.68
C LYS A 331 -4.43 28.99 1.17
N LEU A 332 -3.50 28.05 1.32
CA LEU A 332 -3.80 26.68 1.76
C LEU A 332 -4.31 26.66 3.21
N ARG A 333 -3.72 27.45 4.12
CA ARG A 333 -4.17 27.59 5.50
C ARG A 333 -5.58 28.16 5.59
N ASN A 334 -5.85 29.23 4.84
CA ASN A 334 -7.17 29.87 4.81
C ASN A 334 -8.25 28.93 4.27
N ASN A 335 -7.87 27.92 3.52
CA ASN A 335 -8.73 26.84 3.04
C ASN A 335 -8.63 25.56 3.87
N CYS A 336 -8.10 25.62 5.09
CA CYS A 336 -8.06 24.53 6.08
C CYS A 336 -7.35 23.24 5.61
N PHE A 337 -6.31 23.34 4.75
CA PHE A 337 -5.45 22.19 4.45
C PHE A 337 -4.37 22.03 5.51
N LYS A 338 -4.00 20.78 5.79
CA LYS A 338 -2.73 20.48 6.46
C LYS A 338 -1.58 20.71 5.47
N ILE A 339 -0.48 21.27 5.94
CA ILE A 339 0.65 21.62 5.08
C ILE A 339 1.92 21.05 5.67
N ASP A 340 2.65 20.31 4.86
CA ASP A 340 4.03 19.92 5.13
C ASP A 340 4.92 20.69 4.16
N ILE A 341 6.05 21.22 4.63
CA ILE A 341 6.99 22.03 3.84
C ILE A 341 8.26 21.21 3.63
N HIS A 342 8.61 21.04 2.38
CA HIS A 342 9.85 20.39 1.94
C HIS A 342 10.88 21.38 1.46
#